data_bb24be3c4c561d8cb7dff666c9c48444
#
_entry.id   bb24be3c4c561d8cb7dff666c9c48444
#
_cell.length_a   1.000
_cell.length_b   1.000
_cell.length_c   1.000
_cell.angle_alpha   90.00
_cell.angle_beta   90.00
_cell.angle_gamma   90.00
#
_symmetry.space_group_name_H-M   'P 1'
#
loop_
_entity.id
_entity.type
_entity.pdbx_description
1 polymer ?
#
loop_
_entity_poly.entity_id
_entity_poly.type
_entity_poly.pdbx_seq_one_letter_code
_entity_poly.pdbx_strand_id
1 'polypeptide(L)'
;MLRTRVIPVIFFDGFSVLKTRQFSVRRNLGNPIQVVRTYNTRNVDELIILDIDAHKQKRTIDLWTIRDITADCFMPLTIGGGIQSLEDIRQTLLAGADKICINTQGLLQPQLIKQAAEQFGRQCIVVSVDVIWQQGNAYVHNTQIPPGQLLLSDWLEQVQDLGAGEILITSVAAEGTMEGPDLALLQ
;
A
#
# COMPACT_ATOMS: atom_id res chain seq x y z
N MET A 1 -17.24 -19.90 -6.56
CA MET A 1 -16.06 -19.41 -7.28
C MET A 1 -15.75 -18.03 -6.74
N LEU A 2 -14.57 -17.77 -6.19
CA LEU A 2 -14.20 -16.43 -5.74
C LEU A 2 -14.04 -15.54 -6.98
N ARG A 3 -14.71 -14.40 -7.00
CA ARG A 3 -14.59 -13.42 -8.08
C ARG A 3 -13.30 -12.63 -7.92
N THR A 4 -12.51 -12.50 -8.98
CA THR A 4 -11.36 -11.61 -9.00
C THR A 4 -11.81 -10.16 -8.81
N ARG A 5 -11.23 -9.47 -7.82
CA ARG A 5 -11.48 -8.05 -7.55
C ARG A 5 -10.52 -7.18 -8.36
N VAL A 6 -10.99 -6.04 -8.83
CA VAL A 6 -10.17 -5.01 -9.46
C VAL A 6 -10.02 -3.86 -8.47
N ILE A 7 -8.81 -3.69 -7.94
CA ILE A 7 -8.48 -2.74 -6.88
C ILE A 7 -7.45 -1.75 -7.41
N PRO A 8 -7.86 -0.54 -7.83
CA PRO A 8 -6.92 0.49 -8.23
C PRO A 8 -6.04 0.93 -7.05
N VAL A 9 -4.76 1.17 -7.35
CA VAL A 9 -3.79 1.76 -6.42
C VAL A 9 -3.47 3.17 -6.88
N ILE A 10 -3.68 4.15 -6.01
CA ILE A 10 -3.41 5.56 -6.24
C ILE A 10 -2.22 5.99 -5.41
N PHE A 11 -1.22 6.56 -6.05
CA PHE A 11 -0.11 7.22 -5.35
C PHE A 11 -0.45 8.68 -5.06
N PHE A 12 -0.06 9.12 -3.88
CA PHE A 12 -0.33 10.44 -3.32
C PHE A 12 0.97 11.03 -2.74
N ASP A 13 1.13 12.36 -2.76
CA ASP A 13 2.32 13.05 -2.22
C ASP A 13 2.03 13.94 -1.00
N GLY A 14 0.80 13.86 -0.49
CA GLY A 14 0.28 14.74 0.55
C GLY A 14 -0.60 15.88 0.01
N PHE A 15 -0.59 16.14 -1.31
CA PHE A 15 -1.36 17.21 -1.95
C PHE A 15 -2.12 16.75 -3.19
N SER A 16 -1.52 15.91 -4.01
CA SER A 16 -2.06 15.49 -5.30
C SER A 16 -1.83 14.02 -5.59
N VAL A 17 -2.68 13.49 -6.44
CA VAL A 17 -2.53 12.15 -7.00
C VAL A 17 -1.39 12.15 -8.01
N LEU A 18 -0.56 11.13 -7.93
CA LEU A 18 0.56 10.93 -8.82
C LEU A 18 0.40 9.67 -9.66
N LYS A 19 0.92 9.71 -10.87
CA LYS A 19 1.28 8.53 -11.64
C LYS A 19 2.80 8.44 -11.69
N THR A 20 3.34 7.26 -11.37
CA THR A 20 4.77 6.99 -11.43
C THR A 20 5.11 6.02 -12.56
N ARG A 21 6.37 5.86 -12.86
CA ARG A 21 6.91 4.80 -13.71
C ARG A 21 8.22 4.33 -13.09
N GLN A 22 8.25 3.04 -12.71
CA GLN A 22 9.40 2.40 -12.07
C GLN A 22 9.92 3.20 -10.86
N PHE A 23 8.99 3.73 -10.06
CA PHE A 23 9.21 4.57 -8.88
C PHE A 23 10.03 5.86 -9.12
N SER A 24 10.27 6.24 -10.39
CA SER A 24 11.15 7.35 -10.74
C SER A 24 10.41 8.56 -11.30
N VAL A 25 9.82 8.44 -12.50
CA VAL A 25 9.12 9.55 -13.14
C VAL A 25 7.80 9.81 -12.43
N ARG A 26 7.51 11.08 -12.09
CA ARG A 26 6.25 11.47 -11.43
C ARG A 26 5.47 12.42 -12.33
N ARG A 27 4.20 12.12 -12.52
CA ARG A 27 3.23 12.98 -13.21
C ARG A 27 2.07 13.27 -12.27
N ASN A 28 1.78 14.55 -12.05
CA ASN A 28 0.63 14.99 -11.28
C ASN A 28 -0.67 14.73 -12.06
N LEU A 29 -1.65 14.12 -11.42
CA LEU A 29 -2.98 13.82 -11.96
C LEU A 29 -4.10 14.65 -11.32
N GLY A 30 -3.76 15.54 -10.37
CA GLY A 30 -4.71 16.47 -9.76
C GLY A 30 -5.22 16.04 -8.39
N ASN A 31 -6.42 16.48 -8.08
CA ASN A 31 -7.02 16.36 -6.75
C ASN A 31 -7.49 14.94 -6.44
N PRO A 32 -7.16 14.36 -5.26
CA PRO A 32 -7.53 13.01 -4.87
C PRO A 32 -9.05 12.78 -4.83
N ILE A 33 -9.83 13.76 -4.37
CA ILE A 33 -11.30 13.63 -4.28
C ILE A 33 -11.94 13.41 -5.66
N GLN A 34 -11.47 14.12 -6.69
CA GLN A 34 -11.98 13.94 -8.04
C GLN A 34 -11.65 12.56 -8.62
N VAL A 35 -10.46 12.04 -8.28
CA VAL A 35 -10.06 10.69 -8.68
C VAL A 35 -10.93 9.65 -7.98
N VAL A 36 -11.18 9.80 -6.67
CA VAL A 36 -12.09 8.92 -5.91
C VAL A 36 -13.50 8.92 -6.50
N ARG A 37 -14.07 10.08 -6.78
CA ARG A 37 -15.38 10.21 -7.44
C ARG A 37 -15.42 9.49 -8.80
N THR A 38 -14.33 9.54 -9.56
CA THR A 38 -14.23 8.81 -10.84
C THR A 38 -14.28 7.30 -10.60
N TYR A 39 -13.61 6.77 -9.60
CA TYR A 39 -13.66 5.34 -9.28
C TYR A 39 -15.01 4.92 -8.70
N ASN A 40 -15.70 5.77 -7.92
CA ASN A 40 -17.09 5.53 -7.51
C ASN A 40 -18.00 5.29 -8.71
N THR A 41 -17.93 6.16 -9.74
CA THR A 41 -18.77 6.01 -10.94
C THR A 41 -18.44 4.77 -11.77
N ARG A 42 -17.24 4.22 -11.61
CA ARG A 42 -16.80 2.99 -12.29
C ARG A 42 -17.07 1.73 -11.49
N ASN A 43 -17.62 1.83 -10.27
CA ASN A 43 -17.95 0.72 -9.38
C ASN A 43 -16.79 -0.27 -9.22
N VAL A 44 -15.58 0.23 -8.92
CA VAL A 44 -14.45 -0.63 -8.61
C VAL A 44 -14.69 -1.34 -7.28
N ASP A 45 -14.10 -2.52 -7.09
CA ASP A 45 -14.37 -3.36 -5.92
C ASP A 45 -13.81 -2.76 -4.62
N GLU A 46 -12.65 -2.14 -4.67
CA GLU A 46 -11.96 -1.47 -3.56
C GLU A 46 -11.01 -0.40 -4.13
N LEU A 47 -10.47 0.46 -3.27
CA LEU A 47 -9.48 1.47 -3.62
C LEU A 47 -8.33 1.49 -2.61
N ILE A 48 -7.11 1.65 -3.08
CA ILE A 48 -5.92 1.82 -2.24
C ILE A 48 -5.30 3.18 -2.52
N ILE A 49 -5.03 3.96 -1.48
CA ILE A 49 -4.32 5.24 -1.57
C ILE A 49 -3.05 5.15 -0.73
N LEU A 50 -1.90 5.39 -1.36
CA LEU A 50 -0.59 5.32 -0.74
C LEU A 50 0.11 6.67 -0.82
N ASP A 51 0.37 7.31 0.33
CA ASP A 51 1.24 8.48 0.39
C ASP A 51 2.71 8.02 0.33
N ILE A 52 3.30 8.16 -0.85
CA ILE A 52 4.64 7.66 -1.16
C ILE A 52 5.78 8.55 -0.65
N ASP A 53 5.45 9.75 -0.18
CA ASP A 53 6.43 10.69 0.37
C ASP A 53 6.35 10.82 1.90
N ALA A 54 5.29 10.33 2.53
CA ALA A 54 5.07 10.47 3.97
C ALA A 54 6.25 9.93 4.80
N HIS A 55 6.74 8.71 4.51
CA HIS A 55 7.87 8.14 5.24
C HIS A 55 9.16 8.96 5.08
N LYS A 56 9.47 9.43 3.86
CA LYS A 56 10.64 10.27 3.58
C LYS A 56 10.57 11.61 4.32
N GLN A 57 9.37 12.16 4.44
CA GLN A 57 9.10 13.41 5.15
C GLN A 57 8.88 13.22 6.66
N LYS A 58 9.02 12.00 7.17
CA LYS A 58 8.84 11.64 8.59
C LYS A 58 7.48 12.09 9.14
N ARG A 59 6.42 11.93 8.34
CA ARG A 59 5.04 12.21 8.69
C ARG A 59 4.14 11.02 8.36
N THR A 60 2.95 10.98 8.90
CA THR A 60 1.83 10.16 8.43
C THR A 60 1.05 10.92 7.35
N ILE A 61 0.16 10.23 6.65
CA ILE A 61 -0.84 10.92 5.82
C ILE A 61 -1.72 11.80 6.71
N ASP A 62 -2.07 12.99 6.21
CA ASP A 62 -2.87 13.94 6.96
C ASP A 62 -4.31 13.43 7.20
N LEU A 63 -4.75 13.44 8.46
CA LEU A 63 -6.06 12.92 8.86
C LEU A 63 -7.23 13.74 8.29
N TRP A 64 -7.06 15.03 8.05
CA TRP A 64 -8.09 15.84 7.40
C TRP A 64 -8.27 15.43 5.95
N THR A 65 -7.17 15.23 5.24
CA THR A 65 -7.18 14.70 3.87
C THR A 65 -7.86 13.34 3.80
N ILE A 66 -7.60 12.44 4.78
CA ILE A 66 -8.29 11.14 4.83
C ILE A 66 -9.79 11.34 4.99
N ARG A 67 -10.24 12.18 5.93
CA ARG A 67 -11.67 12.45 6.16
C ARG A 67 -12.36 13.03 4.93
N ASP A 68 -11.71 13.95 4.23
CA ASP A 68 -12.25 14.53 3.00
C ASP A 68 -12.38 13.48 1.90
N ILE A 69 -11.40 12.59 1.77
CA ILE A 69 -11.43 11.50 0.81
C ILE A 69 -12.52 10.49 1.16
N THR A 70 -12.62 10.09 2.43
CA THR A 70 -13.58 9.07 2.88
C THR A 70 -15.03 9.56 2.81
N ALA A 71 -15.27 10.86 2.98
CA ALA A 71 -16.60 11.44 2.80
C ALA A 71 -17.17 11.24 1.38
N ASP A 72 -16.29 11.14 0.40
CA ASP A 72 -16.65 10.93 -1.02
C ASP A 72 -16.38 9.49 -1.51
N CYS A 73 -15.87 8.58 -0.66
CA CYS A 73 -15.52 7.22 -1.05
C CYS A 73 -16.60 6.23 -0.58
N PHE A 74 -17.25 5.53 -1.53
CA PHE A 74 -18.33 4.58 -1.23
C PHE A 74 -17.91 3.11 -1.41
N MET A 75 -16.67 2.86 -1.78
CA MET A 75 -16.06 1.54 -1.81
C MET A 75 -15.08 1.37 -0.65
N PRO A 76 -14.76 0.13 -0.24
CA PRO A 76 -13.74 -0.11 0.78
C PRO A 76 -12.43 0.60 0.43
N LEU A 77 -11.87 1.33 1.39
CA LEU A 77 -10.69 2.17 1.21
C LEU A 77 -9.54 1.70 2.09
N THR A 78 -8.42 1.39 1.44
CA THR A 78 -7.15 1.13 2.11
C THR A 78 -6.27 2.37 2.06
N ILE A 79 -5.76 2.79 3.21
CA ILE A 79 -4.85 3.94 3.33
C ILE A 79 -3.46 3.48 3.79
N GLY A 80 -2.42 3.96 3.13
CA GLY A 80 -1.03 3.76 3.53
C GLY A 80 -0.17 4.99 3.35
N GLY A 81 0.96 5.01 4.04
CA GLY A 81 1.93 6.10 3.98
C GLY A 81 2.33 6.61 5.36
N GLY A 82 3.60 6.41 5.73
CA GLY A 82 4.18 6.90 6.97
C GLY A 82 3.65 6.27 8.26
N ILE A 83 2.89 5.18 8.21
CA ILE A 83 2.39 4.45 9.39
C ILE A 83 3.57 3.87 10.17
N GLN A 84 3.71 4.25 11.46
CA GLN A 84 4.84 3.88 12.32
C GLN A 84 4.42 3.25 13.65
N SER A 85 3.16 3.43 14.07
CA SER A 85 2.66 2.99 15.38
C SER A 85 1.23 2.47 15.31
N LEU A 86 0.80 1.76 16.38
CA LEU A 86 -0.59 1.36 16.55
C LEU A 86 -1.54 2.57 16.67
N GLU A 87 -1.04 3.69 17.20
CA GLU A 87 -1.84 4.91 17.27
C GLU A 87 -2.07 5.53 15.89
N ASP A 88 -1.06 5.53 15.00
CA ASP A 88 -1.25 5.97 13.61
C ASP A 88 -2.31 5.12 12.91
N ILE A 89 -2.25 3.78 13.10
CA ILE A 89 -3.25 2.85 12.57
C ILE A 89 -4.63 3.22 13.08
N ARG A 90 -4.77 3.38 14.40
CA ARG A 90 -6.04 3.72 15.04
C ARG A 90 -6.63 5.02 14.51
N GLN A 91 -5.81 6.08 14.43
CA GLN A 91 -6.25 7.39 13.95
C GLN A 91 -6.67 7.35 12.49
N THR A 92 -5.97 6.59 11.65
CA THR A 92 -6.30 6.43 10.25
C THR A 92 -7.62 5.67 10.05
N LEU A 93 -7.86 4.60 10.82
CA LEU A 93 -9.14 3.88 10.83
C LEU A 93 -10.29 4.77 11.32
N LEU A 94 -10.07 5.55 12.40
CA LEU A 94 -11.07 6.50 12.92
C LEU A 94 -11.34 7.66 11.94
N ALA A 95 -10.41 7.98 11.05
CA ALA A 95 -10.62 8.96 10.01
C ALA A 95 -11.45 8.43 8.82
N GLY A 96 -11.78 7.12 8.82
CA GLY A 96 -12.71 6.49 7.88
C GLY A 96 -12.07 5.49 6.91
N ALA A 97 -10.79 5.13 7.07
CA ALA A 97 -10.20 4.03 6.32
C ALA A 97 -10.76 2.68 6.79
N ASP A 98 -11.01 1.75 5.87
CA ASP A 98 -11.41 0.37 6.17
C ASP A 98 -10.21 -0.52 6.45
N LYS A 99 -9.09 -0.26 5.78
CA LYS A 99 -7.85 -1.03 5.91
C LYS A 99 -6.64 -0.09 5.93
N ILE A 100 -5.56 -0.58 6.52
CA ILE A 100 -4.28 0.11 6.63
C ILE A 100 -3.23 -0.65 5.84
N CYS A 101 -2.44 0.08 5.04
CA CYS A 101 -1.32 -0.48 4.29
C CYS A 101 0.01 -0.09 4.94
N ILE A 102 0.78 -1.09 5.37
CA ILE A 102 2.08 -0.95 6.04
C ILE A 102 3.16 -1.47 5.09
N ASN A 103 4.23 -0.70 4.87
CA ASN A 103 5.41 -1.12 4.12
C ASN A 103 6.66 -1.02 5.01
N THR A 104 7.41 0.07 4.93
CA THR A 104 8.74 0.25 5.54
C THR A 104 8.74 -0.07 7.04
N GLN A 105 7.78 0.40 7.81
CA GLN A 105 7.76 0.15 9.25
C GLN A 105 7.49 -1.33 9.59
N GLY A 106 6.66 -2.01 8.79
CA GLY A 106 6.46 -3.46 8.94
C GLY A 106 7.74 -4.26 8.72
N LEU A 107 8.57 -3.82 7.77
CA LEU A 107 9.87 -4.43 7.49
C LEU A 107 10.89 -4.17 8.61
N LEU A 108 10.94 -2.94 9.14
CA LEU A 108 11.87 -2.54 10.20
C LEU A 108 11.46 -3.09 11.58
N GLN A 109 10.16 -3.19 11.83
CA GLN A 109 9.58 -3.65 13.09
C GLN A 109 8.40 -4.61 12.83
N PRO A 110 8.68 -5.87 12.47
CA PRO A 110 7.64 -6.84 12.09
C PRO A 110 6.56 -7.07 13.16
N GLN A 111 6.92 -6.89 14.44
CA GLN A 111 5.98 -7.01 15.56
C GLN A 111 4.82 -6.01 15.49
N LEU A 112 4.99 -4.88 14.77
CA LEU A 112 3.89 -3.94 14.53
C LEU A 112 2.74 -4.60 13.74
N ILE A 113 3.06 -5.45 12.75
CA ILE A 113 2.06 -6.17 11.95
C ILE A 113 1.24 -7.08 12.86
N LYS A 114 1.92 -7.86 13.74
CA LYS A 114 1.27 -8.78 14.67
C LYS A 114 0.34 -8.03 15.64
N GLN A 115 0.86 -7.02 16.31
CA GLN A 115 0.10 -6.21 17.26
C GLN A 115 -1.11 -5.54 16.58
N ALA A 116 -0.93 -5.02 15.37
CA ALA A 116 -2.01 -4.43 14.60
C ALA A 116 -3.08 -5.46 14.23
N ALA A 117 -2.69 -6.65 13.78
CA ALA A 117 -3.62 -7.74 13.45
C ALA A 117 -4.39 -8.24 14.69
N GLU A 118 -3.73 -8.32 15.85
CA GLU A 118 -4.37 -8.70 17.12
C GLU A 118 -5.35 -7.62 17.62
N GLN A 119 -5.01 -6.35 17.48
CA GLN A 119 -5.80 -5.23 18.01
C GLN A 119 -6.96 -4.80 17.10
N PHE A 120 -6.74 -4.76 15.78
CA PHE A 120 -7.71 -4.22 14.83
C PHE A 120 -8.34 -5.29 13.92
N GLY A 121 -7.84 -6.51 13.98
CA GLY A 121 -8.27 -7.62 13.14
C GLY A 121 -7.40 -7.73 11.87
N ARG A 122 -7.11 -8.98 11.48
CA ARG A 122 -6.29 -9.30 10.30
C ARG A 122 -6.82 -8.63 9.02
N GLN A 123 -8.13 -8.62 8.85
CA GLN A 123 -8.79 -8.06 7.66
C GLN A 123 -8.53 -6.56 7.45
N CYS A 124 -8.10 -5.84 8.49
CA CYS A 124 -7.75 -4.42 8.40
C CYS A 124 -6.28 -4.18 8.02
N ILE A 125 -5.44 -5.22 7.97
CA ILE A 125 -4.00 -5.07 7.80
C ILE A 125 -3.58 -5.58 6.43
N VAL A 126 -3.10 -4.67 5.60
CA VAL A 126 -2.46 -4.92 4.31
C VAL A 126 -0.97 -4.65 4.46
N VAL A 127 -0.13 -5.59 4.03
CA VAL A 127 1.32 -5.36 3.97
C VAL A 127 1.74 -5.15 2.52
N SER A 128 2.32 -3.98 2.23
CA SER A 128 2.87 -3.68 0.91
C SER A 128 4.30 -4.16 0.80
N VAL A 129 4.61 -4.82 -0.30
CA VAL A 129 5.92 -5.38 -0.60
C VAL A 129 6.33 -4.97 -2.01
N ASP A 130 7.36 -4.13 -2.09
CA ASP A 130 7.97 -3.76 -3.37
C ASP A 130 9.04 -4.80 -3.71
N VAL A 131 9.09 -5.23 -4.98
CA VAL A 131 9.90 -6.38 -5.40
C VAL A 131 10.82 -6.02 -6.55
N ILE A 132 12.07 -6.48 -6.46
CA ILE A 132 13.05 -6.46 -7.54
C ILE A 132 13.55 -7.86 -7.85
N TRP A 133 13.89 -8.10 -9.12
CA TRP A 133 14.53 -9.34 -9.56
C TRP A 133 16.05 -9.16 -9.57
N GLN A 134 16.78 -10.11 -8.96
CA GLN A 134 18.23 -10.19 -9.02
C GLN A 134 18.66 -11.64 -9.22
N GLN A 135 19.45 -11.92 -10.26
CA GLN A 135 20.00 -13.24 -10.55
C GLN A 135 18.94 -14.38 -10.55
N GLY A 136 17.74 -14.08 -11.06
CA GLY A 136 16.63 -15.04 -11.14
C GLY A 136 15.83 -15.23 -9.86
N ASN A 137 16.13 -14.51 -8.79
CA ASN A 137 15.37 -14.54 -7.53
C ASN A 137 14.65 -13.21 -7.30
N ALA A 138 13.47 -13.27 -6.66
CA ALA A 138 12.70 -12.12 -6.24
C ALA A 138 13.13 -11.69 -4.83
N TYR A 139 13.45 -10.41 -4.68
CA TYR A 139 13.86 -9.82 -3.40
C TYR A 139 12.96 -8.65 -3.02
N VAL A 140 12.77 -8.48 -1.72
CA VAL A 140 12.11 -7.29 -1.16
C VAL A 140 12.97 -6.06 -1.45
N HIS A 141 12.35 -5.04 -2.03
CA HIS A 141 12.97 -3.75 -2.28
C HIS A 141 12.51 -2.72 -1.27
N ASN A 142 13.44 -2.16 -0.52
CA ASN A 142 13.18 -1.02 0.36
C ASN A 142 14.47 -0.23 0.57
N THR A 143 14.36 1.09 0.71
CA THR A 143 15.53 1.97 0.89
C THR A 143 16.22 1.81 2.25
N GLN A 144 15.59 1.11 3.19
CA GLN A 144 16.11 0.88 4.55
C GLN A 144 16.87 -0.44 4.70
N ILE A 145 16.84 -1.29 3.68
CA ILE A 145 17.62 -2.54 3.65
C ILE A 145 18.48 -2.62 2.40
N PRO A 146 19.64 -3.29 2.46
CA PRO A 146 20.46 -3.53 1.28
C PRO A 146 19.71 -4.30 0.20
N PRO A 147 19.86 -3.94 -1.09
CA PRO A 147 19.29 -4.71 -2.19
C PRO A 147 19.73 -6.17 -2.17
N GLY A 148 18.81 -7.11 -2.40
CA GLY A 148 19.12 -8.55 -2.43
C GLY A 148 19.34 -9.20 -1.06
N GLN A 149 19.03 -8.51 0.04
CA GLN A 149 19.22 -9.06 1.39
C GLN A 149 18.09 -9.98 1.83
N LEU A 150 16.85 -9.70 1.46
CA LEU A 150 15.66 -10.42 1.92
C LEU A 150 14.93 -11.03 0.73
N LEU A 151 14.85 -12.35 0.68
CA LEU A 151 14.05 -13.07 -0.31
C LEU A 151 12.56 -12.75 -0.14
N LEU A 152 11.85 -12.63 -1.25
CA LEU A 152 10.40 -12.40 -1.22
C LEU A 152 9.67 -13.53 -0.50
N SER A 153 10.01 -14.80 -0.80
CA SER A 153 9.41 -15.98 -0.17
C SER A 153 9.46 -15.93 1.35
N ASP A 154 10.65 -15.65 1.90
CA ASP A 154 10.88 -15.63 3.34
C ASP A 154 10.07 -14.52 4.02
N TRP A 155 9.99 -13.36 3.37
CA TRP A 155 9.21 -12.24 3.87
C TRP A 155 7.70 -12.52 3.81
N LEU A 156 7.20 -13.12 2.74
CA LEU A 156 5.78 -13.47 2.61
C LEU A 156 5.34 -14.47 3.68
N GLU A 157 6.15 -15.50 3.94
CA GLU A 157 5.90 -16.47 5.01
C GLU A 157 5.85 -15.76 6.37
N GLN A 158 6.84 -14.93 6.68
CA GLN A 158 6.89 -14.16 7.92
C GLN A 158 5.66 -13.23 8.08
N VAL A 159 5.28 -12.51 7.04
CA VAL A 159 4.12 -11.59 7.05
C VAL A 159 2.81 -12.35 7.29
N GLN A 160 2.67 -13.53 6.70
CA GLN A 160 1.51 -14.40 6.91
C GLN A 160 1.44 -14.88 8.37
N ASP A 161 2.55 -15.31 8.95
CA ASP A 161 2.63 -15.77 10.35
C ASP A 161 2.36 -14.63 11.34
N LEU A 162 2.75 -13.40 11.00
CA LEU A 162 2.46 -12.21 11.80
C LEU A 162 0.97 -11.79 11.71
N GLY A 163 0.20 -12.38 10.82
CA GLY A 163 -1.24 -12.19 10.76
C GLY A 163 -1.72 -11.09 9.84
N ALA A 164 -0.94 -10.68 8.84
CA ALA A 164 -1.48 -9.83 7.77
C ALA A 164 -2.68 -10.49 7.08
N GLY A 165 -3.71 -9.70 6.78
CA GLY A 165 -4.91 -10.17 6.09
C GLY A 165 -4.74 -10.18 4.58
N GLU A 166 -4.03 -9.20 4.05
CA GLU A 166 -3.76 -9.06 2.62
C GLU A 166 -2.32 -8.63 2.37
N ILE A 167 -1.80 -8.97 1.20
CA ILE A 167 -0.46 -8.56 0.76
C ILE A 167 -0.60 -7.84 -0.58
N LEU A 168 -0.03 -6.63 -0.68
CA LEU A 168 0.06 -5.85 -1.89
C LEU A 168 1.47 -5.97 -2.47
N ILE A 169 1.63 -6.74 -3.55
CA ILE A 169 2.94 -6.92 -4.20
C ILE A 169 3.06 -5.96 -5.38
N THR A 170 4.17 -5.22 -5.44
CA THR A 170 4.49 -4.31 -6.55
C THR A 170 5.83 -4.68 -7.17
N SER A 171 5.83 -5.09 -8.44
CA SER A 171 7.07 -5.22 -9.22
C SER A 171 7.58 -3.83 -9.58
N VAL A 172 8.74 -3.44 -9.05
CA VAL A 172 9.35 -2.12 -9.33
C VAL A 172 9.63 -1.95 -10.83
N ALA A 173 10.07 -3.01 -11.50
CA ALA A 173 10.37 -2.99 -12.93
C ALA A 173 9.13 -2.83 -13.81
N ALA A 174 7.99 -3.41 -13.41
CA ALA A 174 6.74 -3.37 -14.18
C ALA A 174 5.85 -2.15 -13.81
N GLU A 175 6.09 -1.49 -12.65
CA GLU A 175 5.27 -0.40 -12.17
C GLU A 175 5.19 0.74 -13.21
N GLY A 176 3.96 1.11 -13.59
CA GLY A 176 3.65 2.23 -14.48
C GLY A 176 4.08 2.05 -15.94
N THR A 177 4.61 0.90 -16.35
CA THR A 177 5.07 0.64 -17.74
C THR A 177 3.93 0.43 -18.72
N MET A 178 2.75 0.02 -18.24
CA MET A 178 1.59 -0.38 -19.05
C MET A 178 1.81 -1.68 -19.87
N GLU A 179 2.79 -2.49 -19.51
CA GLU A 179 3.09 -3.78 -20.17
C GLU A 179 2.37 -4.98 -19.55
N GLY A 180 1.53 -4.70 -18.54
CA GLY A 180 0.80 -5.72 -17.78
C GLY A 180 1.51 -6.12 -16.48
N PRO A 181 0.92 -7.07 -15.72
CA PRO A 181 1.49 -7.54 -14.48
C PRO A 181 2.73 -8.40 -14.70
N ASP A 182 3.61 -8.42 -13.71
CA ASP A 182 4.75 -9.34 -13.64
C ASP A 182 4.25 -10.74 -13.27
N LEU A 183 3.95 -11.56 -14.28
CA LEU A 183 3.35 -12.88 -14.09
C LEU A 183 4.27 -13.85 -13.34
N ALA A 184 5.58 -13.65 -13.38
CA ALA A 184 6.52 -14.48 -12.65
C ALA A 184 6.41 -14.33 -11.12
N LEU A 185 5.90 -13.18 -10.64
CA LEU A 185 5.62 -12.97 -9.21
C LEU A 185 4.31 -13.64 -8.74
N LEU A 186 3.48 -14.14 -9.66
CA LEU A 186 2.17 -14.73 -9.34
C LEU A 186 2.20 -16.26 -9.33
N GLN A 187 3.35 -16.85 -9.64
CA GLN A 187 3.60 -18.31 -9.65
C GLN A 187 4.25 -18.76 -8.34
#